data_58a1cabc82c5fc8898eb530854a4a13f
#
_entry.id   58a1cabc82c5fc8898eb530854a4a13f
#
_cell.length_a   1.000
_cell.length_b   1.000
_cell.length_c   1.000
_cell.angle_alpha   90.00
_cell.angle_beta   90.00
_cell.angle_gamma   90.00
#
_symmetry.space_group_name_H-M   'P 1'
#
loop_
_entity.id
_entity.type
_entity.pdbx_description
1 polymer ?
#
loop_
_entity_poly.entity_id
_entity_poly.type
_entity_poly.pdbx_seq_one_letter_code
_entity_poly.pdbx_strand_id
1 'polypeptide(L)'
;MNSDNIFFDITKLKACGEHVIIGKTVRIRYPELVEIGDNVIIDDFTYISTPLKLHDNVHIAAGCKIIGGQHAYVEMHEFSTLAPNVVLSAGSDDYESGIATPMVPMEFKGKAVIGKIIIHKHCIVGSSSVVLPNVVFEEGACLGALSLAKHDLKAYQLYAGIPARCIKQRNKNQIQQLEKQLKDGK
;
A
#
# COMPACT_ATOMS: atom_id res chain seq x y z
N MET A 1 17.47 19.18 0.31
CA MET A 1 17.35 18.09 -0.69
C MET A 1 17.92 16.85 -0.06
N ASN A 2 17.15 15.79 0.06
CA ASN A 2 17.63 14.54 0.69
C ASN A 2 18.66 13.88 -0.24
N SER A 3 19.92 13.82 0.20
CA SER A 3 21.04 13.28 -0.60
C SER A 3 20.89 11.79 -0.95
N ASP A 4 19.95 11.09 -0.29
CA ASP A 4 19.79 9.65 -0.41
C ASP A 4 18.91 9.24 -1.60
N ASN A 5 18.21 10.21 -2.21
CA ASN A 5 17.33 9.94 -3.35
C ASN A 5 17.74 10.76 -4.59
N ILE A 6 18.81 10.33 -5.23
CA ILE A 6 19.36 10.99 -6.43
C ILE A 6 18.69 10.58 -7.75
N PHE A 7 17.78 9.61 -7.73
CA PHE A 7 17.22 8.99 -8.92
C PHE A 7 15.80 9.46 -9.24
N PHE A 8 15.04 9.90 -8.26
CA PHE A 8 13.68 10.38 -8.41
C PHE A 8 13.60 11.89 -8.16
N ASP A 9 12.93 12.60 -9.03
CA ASP A 9 12.68 14.03 -8.85
C ASP A 9 11.53 14.25 -7.86
N ILE A 10 11.88 14.34 -6.57
CA ILE A 10 10.92 14.50 -5.48
C ILE A 10 10.12 15.80 -5.54
N THR A 11 10.58 16.81 -6.33
CA THR A 11 9.83 18.06 -6.49
C THR A 11 8.54 17.90 -7.26
N LYS A 12 8.36 16.77 -7.95
CA LYS A 12 7.11 16.42 -8.64
C LYS A 12 6.05 15.84 -7.72
N LEU A 13 6.44 15.41 -6.52
CA LEU A 13 5.49 14.88 -5.54
C LEU A 13 4.66 15.99 -4.93
N LYS A 14 3.44 15.67 -4.52
CA LYS A 14 2.57 16.61 -3.80
C LYS A 14 3.21 17.04 -2.46
N ALA A 15 3.82 16.10 -1.75
CA ALA A 15 4.62 16.35 -0.56
C ALA A 15 5.65 15.22 -0.38
N CYS A 16 6.81 15.56 0.20
CA CYS A 16 7.86 14.60 0.53
C CYS A 16 8.56 15.05 1.82
N GLY A 17 8.60 14.14 2.81
CA GLY A 17 9.29 14.33 4.08
C GLY A 17 10.81 14.14 3.97
N GLU A 18 11.43 13.95 5.12
CA GLU A 18 12.87 13.74 5.24
C GLU A 18 13.24 12.25 5.22
N HIS A 19 14.51 11.94 4.91
CA HIS A 19 15.05 10.57 4.87
C HIS A 19 14.24 9.60 3.99
N VAL A 20 13.79 10.08 2.83
CA VAL A 20 13.03 9.27 1.85
C VAL A 20 13.97 8.69 0.82
N ILE A 21 13.89 7.37 0.61
CA ILE A 21 14.62 6.63 -0.41
C ILE A 21 13.64 6.10 -1.44
N ILE A 22 13.84 6.45 -2.71
CA ILE A 22 13.05 5.93 -3.84
C ILE A 22 14.01 5.27 -4.83
N GLY A 23 13.82 3.99 -5.08
CA GLY A 23 14.65 3.20 -5.98
C GLY A 23 14.70 3.77 -7.39
N LYS A 24 15.79 3.51 -8.09
CA LYS A 24 16.08 4.06 -9.44
C LYS A 24 15.02 3.70 -10.49
N THR A 25 14.40 2.55 -10.36
CA THR A 25 13.44 2.01 -11.32
C THR A 25 11.98 2.14 -10.85
N VAL A 26 11.74 2.88 -9.77
CA VAL A 26 10.38 3.21 -9.32
C VAL A 26 9.71 4.13 -10.34
N ARG A 27 8.48 3.76 -10.71
CA ARG A 27 7.66 4.59 -11.61
C ARG A 27 6.39 5.05 -10.93
N ILE A 28 6.24 6.34 -10.77
CA ILE A 28 5.01 7.00 -10.28
C ILE A 28 4.35 7.69 -11.46
N ARG A 29 3.10 7.28 -11.78
CA ARG A 29 2.38 7.81 -12.95
C ARG A 29 1.80 9.20 -12.71
N TYR A 30 1.36 9.46 -11.47
CA TYR A 30 0.74 10.72 -11.05
C TYR A 30 1.44 11.25 -9.79
N PRO A 31 2.70 11.70 -9.90
CA PRO A 31 3.48 12.09 -8.71
C PRO A 31 2.84 13.27 -7.95
N GLU A 32 2.13 14.16 -8.63
CA GLU A 32 1.40 15.27 -8.03
C GLU A 32 0.23 14.85 -7.11
N LEU A 33 -0.12 13.57 -7.09
CA LEU A 33 -1.13 12.97 -6.23
C LEU A 33 -0.53 12.06 -5.13
N VAL A 34 0.79 12.12 -4.95
CA VAL A 34 1.50 11.28 -3.98
C VAL A 34 2.09 12.13 -2.87
N GLU A 35 1.78 11.78 -1.63
CA GLU A 35 2.33 12.35 -0.40
C GLU A 35 3.16 11.30 0.32
N ILE A 36 4.38 11.65 0.72
CA ILE A 36 5.31 10.76 1.42
C ILE A 36 5.78 11.45 2.70
N GLY A 37 5.64 10.77 3.84
CA GLY A 37 6.14 11.20 5.15
C GLY A 37 7.65 10.99 5.32
N ASP A 38 8.09 10.97 6.57
CA ASP A 38 9.50 10.83 6.93
C ASP A 38 9.94 9.35 7.02
N ASN A 39 11.22 9.09 6.77
CA ASN A 39 11.82 7.74 6.89
C ASN A 39 11.09 6.67 6.05
N VAL A 40 10.80 6.98 4.80
CA VAL A 40 10.07 6.07 3.89
C VAL A 40 11.04 5.48 2.86
N ILE A 41 10.89 4.19 2.59
CA ILE A 41 11.63 3.50 1.52
C ILE A 41 10.64 2.93 0.51
N ILE A 42 10.87 3.21 -0.76
CA ILE A 42 10.19 2.60 -1.91
C ILE A 42 11.24 1.96 -2.80
N ASP A 43 11.31 0.64 -2.77
CA ASP A 43 12.31 -0.12 -3.50
C ASP A 43 12.01 -0.24 -4.99
N ASP A 44 13.05 -0.66 -5.72
CA ASP A 44 13.08 -0.80 -7.18
C ASP A 44 11.94 -1.63 -7.77
N PHE A 45 11.61 -1.38 -9.04
CA PHE A 45 10.56 -2.05 -9.82
C PHE A 45 9.14 -1.83 -9.28
N THR A 46 8.96 -0.92 -8.33
CA THR A 46 7.64 -0.56 -7.83
C THR A 46 6.92 0.38 -8.82
N TYR A 47 5.64 0.07 -9.08
CA TYR A 47 4.79 0.86 -9.95
C TYR A 47 3.59 1.43 -9.20
N ILE A 48 3.42 2.74 -9.26
CA ILE A 48 2.35 3.48 -8.58
C ILE A 48 1.53 4.23 -9.64
N SER A 49 0.23 3.94 -9.74
CA SER A 49 -0.69 4.60 -10.68
C SER A 49 -2.01 5.00 -10.04
N THR A 50 -1.97 5.37 -8.75
CA THR A 50 -3.13 5.86 -8.01
C THR A 50 -2.67 6.88 -6.97
N PRO A 51 -3.49 7.84 -6.56
CA PRO A 51 -3.24 8.69 -5.39
C PRO A 51 -2.79 7.88 -4.18
N LEU A 52 -1.68 8.28 -3.57
CA LEU A 52 -1.05 7.55 -2.49
C LEU A 52 -0.63 8.50 -1.38
N LYS A 53 -0.93 8.12 -0.14
CA LYS A 53 -0.38 8.77 1.04
C LYS A 53 0.36 7.76 1.89
N LEU A 54 1.64 8.02 2.10
CA LEU A 54 2.50 7.26 3.01
C LEU A 54 2.80 8.12 4.23
N HIS A 55 2.49 7.60 5.41
CA HIS A 55 2.91 8.20 6.67
C HIS A 55 4.36 7.82 6.97
N ASP A 56 4.85 8.16 8.18
CA ASP A 56 6.25 7.96 8.54
C ASP A 56 6.61 6.48 8.75
N ASN A 57 7.88 6.16 8.51
CA ASN A 57 8.43 4.82 8.75
C ASN A 57 7.72 3.71 7.96
N VAL A 58 7.32 4.00 6.72
CA VAL A 58 6.69 3.04 5.82
C VAL A 58 7.73 2.44 4.86
N HIS A 59 7.62 1.15 4.60
CA HIS A 59 8.44 0.46 3.63
C HIS A 59 7.60 -0.22 2.56
N ILE A 60 7.91 0.05 1.30
CA ILE A 60 7.38 -0.64 0.12
C ILE A 60 8.52 -1.38 -0.54
N ALA A 61 8.57 -2.71 -0.35
CA ALA A 61 9.62 -3.54 -0.91
C ALA A 61 9.49 -3.69 -2.44
N ALA A 62 10.55 -4.22 -3.05
CA ALA A 62 10.71 -4.27 -4.50
C ALA A 62 9.57 -4.98 -5.24
N GLY A 63 9.26 -4.47 -6.43
CA GLY A 63 8.30 -5.07 -7.36
C GLY A 63 6.84 -4.88 -6.99
N CYS A 64 6.52 -4.08 -5.97
CA CYS A 64 5.14 -3.80 -5.59
C CYS A 64 4.38 -3.03 -6.68
N LYS A 65 3.07 -3.24 -6.72
CA LYS A 65 2.17 -2.52 -7.63
C LYS A 65 1.02 -1.90 -6.83
N ILE A 66 0.89 -0.58 -6.92
CA ILE A 66 -0.18 0.19 -6.26
C ILE A 66 -0.99 0.83 -7.39
N ILE A 67 -2.13 0.22 -7.71
CA ILE A 67 -2.90 0.52 -8.91
C ILE A 67 -4.36 0.83 -8.60
N GLY A 68 -5.02 1.62 -9.46
CA GLY A 68 -6.43 1.98 -9.29
C GLY A 68 -6.86 3.19 -10.12
N GLY A 69 -5.91 3.88 -10.77
CA GLY A 69 -6.15 5.10 -11.53
C GLY A 69 -6.31 6.34 -10.64
N GLN A 70 -6.56 7.49 -11.26
CA GLN A 70 -6.54 8.82 -10.61
C GLN A 70 -7.61 9.04 -9.53
N HIS A 71 -8.68 8.27 -9.57
CA HIS A 71 -9.84 8.47 -8.68
C HIS A 71 -9.91 7.46 -7.54
N ALA A 72 -9.06 6.42 -7.55
CA ALA A 72 -8.90 5.50 -6.44
C ALA A 72 -7.91 6.11 -5.42
N TYR A 73 -7.76 5.45 -4.27
CA TYR A 73 -6.88 5.98 -3.22
C TYR A 73 -6.26 4.87 -2.38
N VAL A 74 -4.99 5.04 -2.01
CA VAL A 74 -4.30 4.17 -1.07
C VAL A 74 -3.66 5.01 0.03
N GLU A 75 -3.82 4.58 1.27
CA GLU A 75 -3.15 5.19 2.42
C GLU A 75 -2.48 4.12 3.28
N MET A 76 -1.23 4.37 3.65
CA MET A 76 -0.46 3.50 4.53
C MET A 76 0.04 4.30 5.73
N HIS A 77 -0.38 3.88 6.92
CA HIS A 77 0.00 4.51 8.17
C HIS A 77 1.35 4.00 8.69
N GLU A 78 1.83 4.63 9.74
CA GLU A 78 3.18 4.47 10.29
C GLU A 78 3.52 3.01 10.61
N PHE A 79 4.77 2.66 10.42
CA PHE A 79 5.30 1.30 10.69
C PHE A 79 4.59 0.18 9.91
N SER A 80 3.92 0.51 8.80
CA SER A 80 3.37 -0.50 7.91
C SER A 80 4.36 -0.87 6.79
N THR A 81 4.24 -2.08 6.27
CA THR A 81 5.14 -2.56 5.21
C THR A 81 4.44 -3.44 4.18
N LEU A 82 4.84 -3.27 2.93
CA LEU A 82 4.56 -4.21 1.85
C LEU A 82 5.82 -5.03 1.58
N ALA A 83 5.71 -6.35 1.70
CA ALA A 83 6.75 -7.27 1.28
C ALA A 83 6.88 -7.33 -0.26
N PRO A 84 7.93 -7.93 -0.84
CA PRO A 84 8.13 -7.93 -2.29
C PRO A 84 6.94 -8.44 -3.09
N ASN A 85 6.72 -7.81 -4.26
CA ASN A 85 5.71 -8.19 -5.24
C ASN A 85 4.25 -8.12 -4.75
N VAL A 86 3.94 -7.35 -3.73
CA VAL A 86 2.56 -7.10 -3.29
C VAL A 86 1.81 -6.28 -4.36
N VAL A 87 0.54 -6.62 -4.57
CA VAL A 87 -0.37 -5.85 -5.43
C VAL A 87 -1.49 -5.25 -4.58
N LEU A 88 -1.54 -3.92 -4.50
CA LEU A 88 -2.68 -3.17 -3.98
C LEU A 88 -3.52 -2.70 -5.16
N SER A 89 -4.66 -3.35 -5.41
CA SER A 89 -5.59 -2.99 -6.47
C SER A 89 -6.73 -2.17 -5.90
N ALA A 90 -6.59 -0.84 -5.88
CA ALA A 90 -7.62 0.06 -5.36
C ALA A 90 -8.77 0.31 -6.37
N GLY A 91 -8.66 -0.20 -7.59
CA GLY A 91 -9.71 -0.20 -8.60
C GLY A 91 -9.84 -1.55 -9.28
N SER A 92 -11.00 -1.84 -9.83
CA SER A 92 -11.28 -3.07 -10.58
C SER A 92 -12.29 -2.81 -11.68
N ASP A 93 -12.10 -3.45 -12.82
CA ASP A 93 -13.13 -3.48 -13.87
C ASP A 93 -14.32 -4.36 -13.46
N ASP A 94 -15.44 -4.24 -14.18
CA ASP A 94 -16.59 -5.12 -14.05
C ASP A 94 -16.34 -6.42 -14.82
N TYR A 95 -16.20 -7.52 -14.09
CA TYR A 95 -15.92 -8.84 -14.69
C TYR A 95 -17.16 -9.52 -15.27
N GLU A 96 -18.37 -9.02 -14.99
CA GLU A 96 -19.61 -9.70 -15.35
C GLU A 96 -20.27 -9.09 -16.59
N SER A 97 -20.30 -7.76 -16.69
CA SER A 97 -21.16 -7.08 -17.66
C SER A 97 -20.52 -5.86 -18.34
N GLY A 98 -19.30 -5.52 -17.98
CA GLY A 98 -18.58 -4.37 -18.54
C GLY A 98 -17.57 -4.74 -19.64
N ILE A 99 -17.23 -3.78 -20.49
CA ILE A 99 -16.08 -3.89 -21.40
C ILE A 99 -14.82 -3.48 -20.62
N ALA A 100 -14.04 -4.48 -20.20
CA ALA A 100 -12.91 -4.31 -19.26
C ALA A 100 -11.64 -3.82 -19.97
N THR A 101 -11.66 -2.61 -20.50
CA THR A 101 -10.45 -1.95 -21.02
C THR A 101 -10.48 -0.45 -20.74
N PRO A 102 -9.33 0.19 -20.42
CA PRO A 102 -9.29 1.62 -20.22
C PRO A 102 -9.52 2.43 -21.49
N MET A 103 -9.56 1.80 -22.66
CA MET A 103 -9.67 2.45 -23.98
C MET A 103 -11.09 2.73 -24.41
N VAL A 104 -12.10 2.30 -23.64
CA VAL A 104 -13.50 2.65 -23.93
C VAL A 104 -14.04 3.68 -22.95
N PRO A 105 -15.04 4.49 -23.35
CA PRO A 105 -15.72 5.43 -22.46
C PRO A 105 -16.34 4.71 -21.25
N MET A 106 -16.49 5.45 -20.14
CA MET A 106 -16.96 4.90 -18.85
C MET A 106 -18.34 4.25 -18.91
N GLU A 107 -19.23 4.77 -19.76
CA GLU A 107 -20.57 4.22 -19.96
C GLU A 107 -20.60 2.77 -20.46
N PHE A 108 -19.51 2.29 -21.08
CA PHE A 108 -19.36 0.91 -21.54
C PHE A 108 -18.67 -0.01 -20.53
N LYS A 109 -18.19 0.53 -19.40
CA LYS A 109 -17.41 -0.24 -18.41
C LYS A 109 -18.25 -0.97 -17.37
N GLY A 110 -19.58 -0.85 -17.43
CA GLY A 110 -20.43 -1.48 -16.45
C GLY A 110 -20.23 -0.93 -15.03
N LYS A 111 -20.18 -1.80 -14.03
CA LYS A 111 -20.01 -1.44 -12.61
C LYS A 111 -18.54 -1.50 -12.16
N ALA A 112 -17.66 -0.82 -12.89
CA ALA A 112 -16.25 -0.72 -12.47
C ALA A 112 -16.15 -0.13 -11.05
N VAL A 113 -15.26 -0.70 -10.25
CA VAL A 113 -15.04 -0.27 -8.85
C VAL A 113 -13.89 0.73 -8.81
N ILE A 114 -14.15 1.91 -8.27
CA ILE A 114 -13.15 2.90 -7.90
C ILE A 114 -13.17 2.95 -6.36
N GLY A 115 -12.16 2.38 -5.73
CA GLY A 115 -12.18 2.12 -4.30
C GLY A 115 -11.01 2.75 -3.55
N LYS A 116 -10.94 2.39 -2.28
CA LYS A 116 -9.86 2.80 -1.37
C LYS A 116 -9.25 1.56 -0.73
N ILE A 117 -7.95 1.63 -0.43
CA ILE A 117 -7.27 0.67 0.44
C ILE A 117 -6.61 1.47 1.56
N ILE A 118 -6.92 1.11 2.79
CA ILE A 118 -6.33 1.73 3.98
C ILE A 118 -5.57 0.67 4.76
N ILE A 119 -4.30 0.92 4.98
CA ILE A 119 -3.42 0.03 5.75
C ILE A 119 -3.02 0.79 7.00
N HIS A 120 -3.64 0.46 8.13
CA HIS A 120 -3.32 1.13 9.39
C HIS A 120 -1.94 0.73 9.93
N LYS A 121 -1.59 1.34 11.04
CA LYS A 121 -0.31 1.24 11.72
C LYS A 121 0.07 -0.22 12.05
N HIS A 122 1.36 -0.55 11.98
CA HIS A 122 1.91 -1.88 12.27
C HIS A 122 1.41 -3.03 11.38
N CYS A 123 0.77 -2.71 10.26
CA CYS A 123 0.30 -3.73 9.34
C CYS A 123 1.44 -4.28 8.47
N ILE A 124 1.31 -5.54 8.10
CA ILE A 124 2.24 -6.24 7.21
C ILE A 124 1.45 -6.91 6.09
N VAL A 125 1.84 -6.66 4.85
CA VAL A 125 1.32 -7.40 3.70
C VAL A 125 2.42 -8.28 3.16
N GLY A 126 2.25 -9.59 3.25
CA GLY A 126 3.23 -10.60 2.86
C GLY A 126 3.44 -10.69 1.35
N SER A 127 4.62 -11.19 0.97
CA SER A 127 5.09 -11.23 -0.43
C SER A 127 4.08 -11.88 -1.38
N SER A 128 3.97 -11.29 -2.58
CA SER A 128 3.12 -11.78 -3.67
C SER A 128 1.64 -11.91 -3.32
N SER A 129 1.19 -11.17 -2.31
CA SER A 129 -0.23 -11.09 -1.94
C SER A 129 -0.95 -10.00 -2.72
N VAL A 130 -2.25 -10.18 -2.86
CA VAL A 130 -3.14 -9.24 -3.56
C VAL A 130 -4.18 -8.71 -2.58
N VAL A 131 -4.39 -7.39 -2.61
CA VAL A 131 -5.44 -6.68 -1.85
C VAL A 131 -6.42 -6.07 -2.83
N LEU A 132 -7.70 -6.41 -2.71
CA LEU A 132 -8.77 -5.91 -3.57
C LEU A 132 -9.30 -4.55 -3.10
N PRO A 133 -10.09 -3.84 -3.95
CA PRO A 133 -10.63 -2.54 -3.60
C PRO A 133 -11.48 -2.55 -2.34
N ASN A 134 -11.50 -1.44 -1.62
CA ASN A 134 -12.29 -1.20 -0.41
C ASN A 134 -11.93 -2.09 0.80
N VAL A 135 -10.71 -2.63 0.84
CA VAL A 135 -10.22 -3.38 1.99
C VAL A 135 -9.49 -2.47 2.97
N VAL A 136 -9.81 -2.62 4.24
CA VAL A 136 -9.15 -1.95 5.36
C VAL A 136 -8.37 -2.98 6.19
N PHE A 137 -7.10 -2.72 6.40
CA PHE A 137 -6.28 -3.40 7.40
C PHE A 137 -6.35 -2.60 8.69
N GLU A 138 -7.05 -3.08 9.69
CA GLU A 138 -7.07 -2.46 11.01
C GLU A 138 -5.66 -2.56 11.67
N GLU A 139 -5.41 -1.72 12.67
CA GLU A 139 -4.09 -1.60 13.31
C GLU A 139 -3.49 -2.96 13.66
N GLY A 140 -2.25 -3.18 13.26
CA GLY A 140 -1.53 -4.43 13.53
C GLY A 140 -2.02 -5.64 12.74
N ALA A 141 -2.96 -5.49 11.80
CA ALA A 141 -3.36 -6.61 10.94
C ALA A 141 -2.21 -7.09 10.06
N CYS A 142 -2.17 -8.38 9.79
CA CYS A 142 -1.13 -8.98 8.95
C CYS A 142 -1.73 -9.94 7.94
N LEU A 143 -1.30 -9.81 6.68
CA LEU A 143 -1.61 -10.76 5.62
C LEU A 143 -0.36 -11.59 5.29
N GLY A 144 -0.46 -12.90 5.39
CA GLY A 144 0.61 -13.83 5.02
C GLY A 144 0.90 -13.78 3.52
N ALA A 145 2.07 -14.29 3.13
CA ALA A 145 2.47 -14.35 1.72
C ALA A 145 1.48 -15.17 0.87
N LEU A 146 1.45 -14.90 -0.46
CA LEU A 146 0.61 -15.62 -1.43
C LEU A 146 -0.87 -15.66 -1.03
N SER A 147 -1.40 -14.54 -0.58
CA SER A 147 -2.77 -14.47 -0.05
C SER A 147 -3.61 -13.42 -0.79
N LEU A 148 -4.94 -13.62 -0.74
CA LEU A 148 -5.92 -12.69 -1.35
C LEU A 148 -6.80 -12.06 -0.26
N ALA A 149 -6.61 -10.76 0.03
CA ALA A 149 -7.50 -9.99 0.87
C ALA A 149 -8.64 -9.37 0.04
N LYS A 150 -9.86 -9.80 0.32
CA LYS A 150 -11.09 -9.26 -0.30
C LYS A 150 -12.10 -8.72 0.70
N HIS A 151 -11.77 -8.76 1.99
CA HIS A 151 -12.53 -8.23 3.11
C HIS A 151 -11.56 -7.60 4.10
N ASP A 152 -12.07 -6.76 4.99
CA ASP A 152 -11.28 -6.13 6.03
C ASP A 152 -10.59 -7.13 6.94
N LEU A 153 -9.37 -6.79 7.35
CA LEU A 153 -8.57 -7.56 8.29
C LEU A 153 -8.63 -6.87 9.66
N LYS A 154 -9.09 -7.63 10.67
CA LYS A 154 -9.27 -7.11 12.02
C LYS A 154 -7.95 -6.91 12.75
N ALA A 155 -7.97 -5.96 13.71
CA ALA A 155 -6.81 -5.51 14.44
C ALA A 155 -6.04 -6.66 15.09
N TYR A 156 -4.72 -6.60 14.95
CA TYR A 156 -3.78 -7.58 15.53
C TYR A 156 -4.09 -9.04 15.20
N GLN A 157 -4.65 -9.31 14.01
CA GLN A 157 -4.87 -10.67 13.52
C GLN A 157 -3.98 -10.97 12.30
N LEU A 158 -3.52 -12.22 12.21
CA LEU A 158 -2.82 -12.77 11.05
C LEU A 158 -3.82 -13.53 10.17
N TYR A 159 -3.87 -13.16 8.91
CA TYR A 159 -4.68 -13.80 7.87
C TYR A 159 -3.77 -14.45 6.84
N ALA A 160 -4.20 -15.54 6.20
CA ALA A 160 -3.56 -16.07 5.01
C ALA A 160 -4.54 -16.89 4.15
N GLY A 161 -4.13 -17.20 2.92
CA GLY A 161 -4.86 -18.03 1.96
C GLY A 161 -5.62 -17.26 0.88
N ILE A 162 -6.29 -18.00 -0.01
CA ILE A 162 -7.06 -17.48 -1.16
C ILE A 162 -8.48 -18.08 -1.12
N PRO A 163 -9.47 -17.31 -0.68
CA PRO A 163 -9.39 -16.00 -0.03
C PRO A 163 -8.81 -16.10 1.38
N ALA A 164 -8.20 -15.02 1.86
CA ALA A 164 -7.57 -14.96 3.18
C ALA A 164 -8.58 -15.20 4.32
N ARG A 165 -8.14 -15.98 5.31
CA ARG A 165 -8.88 -16.26 6.54
C ARG A 165 -7.99 -16.00 7.74
N CYS A 166 -8.59 -15.61 8.87
CA CYS A 166 -7.86 -15.44 10.12
C CYS A 166 -7.25 -16.77 10.57
N ILE A 167 -5.96 -16.76 10.89
CA ILE A 167 -5.20 -17.92 11.38
C ILE A 167 -4.97 -17.82 12.87
N LYS A 168 -4.53 -16.66 13.36
CA LYS A 168 -4.18 -16.45 14.76
C LYS A 168 -4.10 -14.96 15.13
N GLN A 169 -4.06 -14.69 16.43
CA GLN A 169 -3.77 -13.38 16.98
C GLN A 169 -2.27 -13.05 16.93
N ARG A 170 -1.96 -11.78 16.75
CA ARG A 170 -0.62 -11.21 16.94
C ARG A 170 -0.46 -10.75 18.39
N ASN A 171 0.78 -10.69 18.88
CA ASN A 171 1.06 -10.17 20.22
C ASN A 171 1.01 -8.63 20.24
N LYS A 172 -0.19 -8.08 20.45
CA LYS A 172 -0.44 -6.64 20.53
C LYS A 172 0.46 -5.95 21.56
N ASN A 173 0.50 -6.51 22.78
CA ASN A 173 1.24 -5.88 23.89
C ASN A 173 2.74 -5.76 23.58
N GLN A 174 3.32 -6.81 22.99
CA GLN A 174 4.72 -6.79 22.57
C GLN A 174 4.98 -5.70 21.51
N ILE A 175 4.13 -5.57 20.51
CA ILE A 175 4.28 -4.58 19.43
C ILE A 175 4.21 -3.17 20.01
N GLN A 176 3.23 -2.90 20.85
CA GLN A 176 3.07 -1.58 21.50
C GLN A 176 4.22 -1.24 22.46
N GLN A 177 4.74 -2.23 23.18
CA GLN A 177 5.91 -2.04 24.04
C GLN A 177 7.16 -1.68 23.22
N LEU A 178 7.41 -2.37 22.11
CA LEU A 178 8.54 -2.07 21.22
C LEU A 178 8.43 -0.66 20.61
N GLU A 179 7.23 -0.26 20.19
CA GLU A 179 7.02 1.09 19.69
C GLU A 179 7.29 2.15 20.77
N LYS A 180 6.80 1.91 22.00
CA LYS A 180 7.08 2.83 23.11
C LYS A 180 8.58 2.98 23.35
N GLN A 181 9.30 1.84 23.41
CA GLN A 181 10.77 1.86 23.58
C GLN A 181 11.49 2.62 22.45
N LEU A 182 11.03 2.46 21.20
CA LEU A 182 11.57 3.20 20.06
C LEU A 182 11.37 4.70 20.19
N LYS A 183 10.21 5.14 20.68
CA LYS A 183 9.89 6.56 20.88
C LYS A 183 10.60 7.17 22.08
N ASP A 184 10.75 6.41 23.16
CA ASP A 184 11.41 6.87 24.40
C ASP A 184 12.95 6.92 24.22
N GLY A 185 13.52 6.19 23.28
CA GLY A 185 14.96 6.15 22.95
C GLY A 185 15.42 7.21 21.95
N LYS A 186 14.51 8.04 21.46
CA LYS A 186 14.79 9.21 20.64
C LYS A 186 14.74 10.47 21.48
#